data_6aeb758719d7b2531eab502bf7b43e32
#
_entry.id   6aeb758719d7b2531eab502bf7b43e32
#
_cell.length_a   1.000
_cell.length_b   1.000
_cell.length_c   1.000
_cell.angle_alpha   90.00
_cell.angle_beta   90.00
_cell.angle_gamma   90.00
#
_symmetry.space_group_name_H-M   'P 1'
#
loop_
_entity.id
_entity.type
_entity.pdbx_description
1 polymer ?
#
loop_
_entity_poly.entity_id
_entity_poly.type
_entity_poly.pdbx_seq_one_letter_code
_entity_poly.pdbx_strand_id
1 'polypeptide(L)'
;MTILVTGGAGYIGSHTVVELLNAGKDVVVLDNLCNSSPKSLERVKQITGKSVKFYEGDVLDRDLLQKIFAENPIHSVIHFAGLKAVGESVQKPAEYYMNNITGSLVLLQEMKKAGVWNFVFSSSATVYGDPEIIPITENCKVGGTTNPYGTSKFMVEQILRDIAKAEPKFSMTILRYFNPVGAHESGLIGEDPNGIPNNLLPYISQVAIGKLPQLSVFGSDYDTHDGTGVRDYIHVVDLAIGHLKALDRHQDDAGLHIYNLGTGVGYSVLDMVKAFEQANDIQIPYKLVDRRPGDIATCYSDPSLAAKELGWKAERGLAQMMKDTWNWQKNNPKGYRD
;
A
#
# COMPACT_ATOMS: atom_id res chain seq x y z
N MET A 1 -1.33 13.63 19.54
CA MET A 1 -1.45 13.96 18.09
C MET A 1 -2.40 12.98 17.47
N THR A 2 -3.52 13.45 16.92
CA THR A 2 -4.57 12.62 16.34
C THR A 2 -4.43 12.56 14.81
N ILE A 3 -4.47 11.37 14.25
CA ILE A 3 -4.24 11.11 12.83
C ILE A 3 -5.50 10.47 12.25
N LEU A 4 -6.03 11.04 11.17
CA LEU A 4 -7.06 10.40 10.37
C LEU A 4 -6.40 9.47 9.35
N VAL A 5 -6.76 8.20 9.38
CA VAL A 5 -6.32 7.18 8.42
C VAL A 5 -7.51 6.77 7.57
N THR A 6 -7.56 7.21 6.32
CA THR A 6 -8.58 6.75 5.38
C THR A 6 -8.14 5.44 4.73
N GLY A 7 -9.04 4.49 4.58
CA GLY A 7 -8.69 3.12 4.18
C GLY A 7 -7.96 2.34 5.28
N GLY A 8 -8.16 2.76 6.54
CA GLY A 8 -7.43 2.22 7.69
C GLY A 8 -7.83 0.81 8.12
N ALA A 9 -8.95 0.26 7.63
CA ALA A 9 -9.33 -1.13 7.83
C ALA A 9 -8.74 -2.08 6.77
N GLY A 10 -8.12 -1.53 5.72
CA GLY A 10 -7.47 -2.29 4.64
C GLY A 10 -6.13 -2.90 5.06
N TYR A 11 -5.49 -3.62 4.13
CA TYR A 11 -4.23 -4.33 4.37
C TYR A 11 -3.12 -3.41 4.91
N ILE A 12 -2.68 -2.42 4.11
CA ILE A 12 -1.60 -1.50 4.51
C ILE A 12 -2.08 -0.59 5.65
N GLY A 13 -3.35 -0.13 5.58
CA GLY A 13 -3.94 0.76 6.57
C GLY A 13 -3.94 0.17 7.98
N SER A 14 -4.39 -1.08 8.15
CA SER A 14 -4.45 -1.72 9.47
C SER A 14 -3.06 -1.93 10.10
N HIS A 15 -2.05 -2.29 9.29
CA HIS A 15 -0.66 -2.38 9.76
C HIS A 15 -0.12 -1.00 10.16
N THR A 16 -0.43 0.05 9.39
CA THR A 16 -0.03 1.42 9.74
C THR A 16 -0.73 1.91 11.01
N VAL A 17 -2.00 1.54 11.21
CA VAL A 17 -2.72 1.85 12.46
C VAL A 17 -2.05 1.19 13.66
N VAL A 18 -1.58 -0.07 13.54
CA VAL A 18 -0.80 -0.72 14.61
C VAL A 18 0.44 0.09 14.97
N GLU A 19 1.24 0.48 13.98
CA GLU A 19 2.49 1.22 14.20
C GLU A 19 2.24 2.61 14.81
N LEU A 20 1.20 3.32 14.36
CA LEU A 20 0.79 4.60 14.92
C LEU A 20 0.37 4.49 16.39
N LEU A 21 -0.45 3.50 16.73
CA LEU A 21 -0.89 3.25 18.10
C LEU A 21 0.28 2.86 19.02
N ASN A 22 1.20 2.02 18.55
CA ASN A 22 2.41 1.63 19.27
C ASN A 22 3.32 2.84 19.52
N ALA A 23 3.39 3.79 18.57
CA ALA A 23 4.10 5.05 18.72
C ALA A 23 3.36 6.09 19.58
N GLY A 24 2.26 5.73 20.22
CA GLY A 24 1.51 6.61 21.13
C GLY A 24 0.67 7.68 20.43
N LYS A 25 0.38 7.54 19.15
CA LYS A 25 -0.52 8.43 18.41
C LYS A 25 -1.99 8.03 18.65
N ASP A 26 -2.89 9.01 18.62
CA ASP A 26 -4.32 8.75 18.57
C ASP A 26 -4.75 8.58 17.11
N VAL A 27 -5.59 7.60 16.83
CA VAL A 27 -5.97 7.27 15.47
C VAL A 27 -7.49 7.28 15.31
N VAL A 28 -7.95 7.95 14.25
CA VAL A 28 -9.31 7.89 13.73
C VAL A 28 -9.26 7.21 12.38
N VAL A 29 -10.14 6.25 12.14
CA VAL A 29 -10.20 5.51 10.88
C VAL A 29 -11.49 5.84 10.13
N LEU A 30 -11.37 6.11 8.83
CA LEU A 30 -12.47 6.17 7.88
C LEU A 30 -12.27 5.10 6.81
N ASP A 31 -13.26 4.22 6.64
CA ASP A 31 -13.21 3.15 5.63
C ASP A 31 -14.63 2.78 5.19
N ASN A 32 -14.86 2.58 3.90
CA ASN A 32 -16.17 2.19 3.38
C ASN A 32 -16.38 0.67 3.28
N LEU A 33 -15.37 -0.09 3.71
CA LEU A 33 -15.36 -1.56 3.77
C LEU A 33 -15.58 -2.28 2.41
N CYS A 34 -15.44 -1.59 1.29
CA CYS A 34 -15.63 -2.20 -0.03
C CYS A 34 -14.59 -3.29 -0.34
N ASN A 35 -13.38 -3.19 0.23
CA ASN A 35 -12.29 -4.17 0.08
C ASN A 35 -11.50 -4.36 1.38
N SER A 36 -12.19 -4.31 2.51
CA SER A 36 -11.64 -4.44 3.85
C SER A 36 -12.64 -5.07 4.79
N SER A 37 -12.29 -5.23 6.06
CA SER A 37 -13.17 -5.78 7.09
C SER A 37 -12.98 -5.02 8.40
N PRO A 38 -14.06 -4.68 9.13
CA PRO A 38 -13.95 -4.08 10.46
C PRO A 38 -13.25 -4.99 11.46
N LYS A 39 -13.22 -6.31 11.20
CA LYS A 39 -12.50 -7.30 12.01
C LYS A 39 -11.00 -7.04 12.06
N SER A 40 -10.42 -6.39 11.04
CA SER A 40 -9.02 -5.95 11.07
C SER A 40 -8.76 -4.97 12.22
N LEU A 41 -9.67 -4.03 12.48
CA LEU A 41 -9.57 -3.06 13.56
C LEU A 41 -9.79 -3.69 14.95
N GLU A 42 -10.64 -4.69 15.07
CA GLU A 42 -10.77 -5.49 16.29
C GLU A 42 -9.46 -6.21 16.61
N ARG A 43 -8.80 -6.75 15.59
CA ARG A 43 -7.50 -7.43 15.75
C ARG A 43 -6.35 -6.44 15.99
N VAL A 44 -6.40 -5.24 15.43
CA VAL A 44 -5.50 -4.13 15.81
C VAL A 44 -5.60 -3.86 17.31
N LYS A 45 -6.82 -3.84 17.88
CA LYS A 45 -7.02 -3.70 19.32
C LYS A 45 -6.41 -4.87 20.11
N GLN A 46 -6.53 -6.10 19.61
CA GLN A 46 -5.90 -7.28 20.26
C GLN A 46 -4.37 -7.17 20.27
N ILE A 47 -3.77 -6.66 19.19
CA ILE A 47 -2.32 -6.49 19.07
C ILE A 47 -1.81 -5.37 19.99
N THR A 48 -2.48 -4.22 19.98
CA THR A 48 -1.98 -2.99 20.61
C THR A 48 -2.53 -2.70 22.00
N GLY A 49 -3.63 -3.36 22.38
CA GLY A 49 -4.41 -3.03 23.59
C GLY A 49 -5.21 -1.74 23.46
N LYS A 50 -5.16 -1.04 22.32
CA LYS A 50 -5.79 0.27 22.10
C LYS A 50 -6.89 0.19 21.05
N SER A 51 -7.98 0.94 21.25
CA SER A 51 -9.07 1.06 20.28
C SER A 51 -8.92 2.32 19.45
N VAL A 52 -9.37 2.27 18.20
CA VAL A 52 -9.50 3.44 17.32
C VAL A 52 -10.95 3.92 17.29
N LYS A 53 -11.16 5.19 17.01
CA LYS A 53 -12.49 5.70 16.63
C LYS A 53 -12.68 5.39 15.15
N PHE A 54 -13.73 4.62 14.84
CA PHE A 54 -14.01 4.16 13.48
C PHE A 54 -15.26 4.81 12.94
N TYR A 55 -15.19 5.31 11.71
CA TYR A 55 -16.29 5.81 10.92
C TYR A 55 -16.40 4.95 9.67
N GLU A 56 -17.52 4.25 9.52
CA GLU A 56 -17.86 3.56 8.28
C GLU A 56 -18.46 4.56 7.30
N GLY A 57 -17.79 4.73 6.15
CA GLY A 57 -18.23 5.65 5.11
C GLY A 57 -17.20 5.94 4.06
N ASP A 58 -17.59 6.72 3.06
CA ASP A 58 -16.77 6.99 1.88
C ASP A 58 -16.08 8.36 1.95
N VAL A 59 -14.86 8.46 1.40
CA VAL A 59 -14.12 9.73 1.29
C VAL A 59 -14.80 10.74 0.36
N LEU A 60 -15.74 10.30 -0.46
CA LEU A 60 -16.58 11.18 -1.28
C LEU A 60 -17.68 11.88 -0.48
N ASP A 61 -18.00 11.40 0.74
CA ASP A 61 -19.03 11.97 1.61
C ASP A 61 -18.48 13.18 2.37
N ARG A 62 -18.79 14.37 1.85
CA ARG A 62 -18.37 15.64 2.44
C ARG A 62 -18.93 15.88 3.84
N ASP A 63 -20.17 15.54 4.07
CA ASP A 63 -20.84 15.78 5.35
C ASP A 63 -20.22 14.90 6.44
N LEU A 64 -19.91 13.64 6.10
CA LEU A 64 -19.18 12.74 6.98
C LEU A 64 -17.76 13.26 7.29
N LEU A 65 -17.02 13.74 6.29
CA LEU A 65 -15.68 14.31 6.51
C LEU A 65 -15.74 15.54 7.40
N GLN A 66 -16.68 16.46 7.18
CA GLN A 66 -16.90 17.64 8.03
C GLN A 66 -17.21 17.23 9.47
N LYS A 67 -18.06 16.22 9.67
CA LYS A 67 -18.35 15.65 10.98
C LYS A 67 -17.09 15.10 11.64
N ILE A 68 -16.28 14.30 10.91
CA ILE A 68 -15.04 13.71 11.43
C ILE A 68 -14.09 14.81 11.91
N PHE A 69 -13.85 15.84 11.09
CA PHE A 69 -12.97 16.97 11.47
C PHE A 69 -13.53 17.80 12.61
N ALA A 70 -14.85 17.96 12.71
CA ALA A 70 -15.47 18.71 13.80
C ALA A 70 -15.44 17.95 15.16
N GLU A 71 -15.59 16.63 15.12
CA GLU A 71 -15.64 15.79 16.34
C GLU A 71 -14.27 15.36 16.87
N ASN A 72 -13.22 15.52 16.09
CA ASN A 72 -11.88 15.02 16.43
C ASN A 72 -10.81 16.09 16.17
N PRO A 73 -9.84 16.31 17.06
CA PRO A 73 -8.75 17.26 16.86
C PRO A 73 -7.69 16.68 15.90
N ILE A 74 -8.11 16.45 14.64
CA ILE A 74 -7.23 15.88 13.62
C ILE A 74 -6.09 16.85 13.33
N HIS A 75 -4.87 16.32 13.37
CA HIS A 75 -3.65 17.05 13.08
C HIS A 75 -3.09 16.69 11.68
N SER A 76 -3.22 15.45 11.29
CA SER A 76 -2.65 14.92 10.04
C SER A 76 -3.56 13.87 9.43
N VAL A 77 -3.43 13.67 8.13
CA VAL A 77 -4.16 12.64 7.38
C VAL A 77 -3.18 11.72 6.66
N ILE A 78 -3.38 10.40 6.79
CA ILE A 78 -2.74 9.39 5.94
C ILE A 78 -3.83 8.81 5.04
N HIS A 79 -3.65 8.94 3.73
CA HIS A 79 -4.67 8.62 2.74
C HIS A 79 -4.35 7.32 2.00
N PHE A 80 -4.93 6.20 2.46
CA PHE A 80 -4.87 4.91 1.77
C PHE A 80 -6.11 4.61 0.94
N ALA A 81 -7.25 5.23 1.25
CA ALA A 81 -8.51 4.94 0.57
C ALA A 81 -8.35 5.12 -0.94
N GLY A 82 -8.64 4.05 -1.68
CA GLY A 82 -8.51 4.03 -3.13
C GLY A 82 -8.64 2.62 -3.69
N LEU A 83 -9.23 2.51 -4.87
CA LEU A 83 -9.28 1.27 -5.63
C LEU A 83 -7.89 0.95 -6.18
N LYS A 84 -7.43 -0.31 -6.06
CA LYS A 84 -6.03 -0.69 -6.32
C LYS A 84 -5.82 -1.82 -7.32
N ALA A 85 -6.87 -2.46 -7.81
CA ALA A 85 -6.76 -3.63 -8.68
C ALA A 85 -6.50 -3.22 -10.13
N VAL A 86 -5.28 -3.45 -10.63
CA VAL A 86 -4.84 -3.05 -11.97
C VAL A 86 -5.78 -3.60 -13.06
N GLY A 87 -6.07 -4.91 -13.03
CA GLY A 87 -6.94 -5.54 -14.04
C GLY A 87 -8.38 -5.00 -14.02
N GLU A 88 -8.95 -4.74 -12.83
CA GLU A 88 -10.27 -4.16 -12.69
C GLU A 88 -10.30 -2.71 -13.21
N SER A 89 -9.23 -1.95 -13.01
CA SER A 89 -9.16 -0.56 -13.46
C SER A 89 -9.35 -0.42 -14.97
N VAL A 90 -8.86 -1.39 -15.73
CA VAL A 90 -9.04 -1.41 -17.20
C VAL A 90 -10.51 -1.63 -17.59
N GLN A 91 -11.25 -2.38 -16.79
CA GLN A 91 -12.66 -2.67 -17.03
C GLN A 91 -13.59 -1.56 -16.50
N LYS A 92 -13.17 -0.84 -15.44
CA LYS A 92 -13.97 0.17 -14.73
C LYS A 92 -13.21 1.49 -14.57
N PRO A 93 -12.67 2.10 -15.63
CA PRO A 93 -11.80 3.27 -15.49
C PRO A 93 -12.49 4.48 -14.85
N ALA A 94 -13.74 4.72 -15.17
CA ALA A 94 -14.50 5.84 -14.62
C ALA A 94 -14.67 5.75 -13.09
N GLU A 95 -14.94 4.55 -12.58
CA GLU A 95 -15.05 4.28 -11.14
C GLU A 95 -13.72 4.53 -10.43
N TYR A 96 -12.60 4.10 -11.05
CA TYR A 96 -11.25 4.34 -10.52
C TYR A 96 -10.91 5.82 -10.45
N TYR A 97 -11.21 6.59 -11.50
CA TYR A 97 -10.95 8.03 -11.47
C TYR A 97 -11.87 8.76 -10.49
N MET A 98 -13.15 8.41 -10.44
CA MET A 98 -14.09 8.99 -9.47
C MET A 98 -13.65 8.71 -8.04
N ASN A 99 -13.33 7.47 -7.71
CA ASN A 99 -12.91 7.11 -6.36
C ASN A 99 -11.55 7.72 -5.99
N ASN A 100 -10.53 7.48 -6.82
CA ASN A 100 -9.15 7.82 -6.44
C ASN A 100 -8.85 9.30 -6.57
N ILE A 101 -9.33 9.96 -7.63
CA ILE A 101 -9.05 11.39 -7.88
C ILE A 101 -10.05 12.27 -7.16
N THR A 102 -11.34 12.05 -7.38
CA THR A 102 -12.37 12.90 -6.76
C THR A 102 -12.38 12.72 -5.25
N GLY A 103 -12.22 11.48 -4.75
CA GLY A 103 -12.09 11.23 -3.31
C GLY A 103 -10.93 11.98 -2.67
N SER A 104 -9.75 11.97 -3.30
CA SER A 104 -8.59 12.74 -2.82
C SER A 104 -8.85 14.25 -2.83
N LEU A 105 -9.49 14.77 -3.89
CA LEU A 105 -9.84 16.20 -3.98
C LEU A 105 -10.85 16.61 -2.91
N VAL A 106 -11.90 15.81 -2.68
CA VAL A 106 -12.89 16.06 -1.64
C VAL A 106 -12.22 16.11 -0.27
N LEU A 107 -11.39 15.12 0.05
CA LEU A 107 -10.66 15.05 1.31
C LEU A 107 -9.77 16.28 1.52
N LEU A 108 -8.97 16.68 0.52
CA LEU A 108 -8.09 17.86 0.60
C LEU A 108 -8.86 19.16 0.78
N GLN A 109 -10.04 19.30 0.17
CA GLN A 109 -10.90 20.47 0.36
C GLN A 109 -11.45 20.54 1.79
N GLU A 110 -11.90 19.42 2.36
CA GLU A 110 -12.41 19.39 3.72
C GLU A 110 -11.28 19.55 4.74
N MET A 111 -10.08 19.01 4.50
CA MET A 111 -8.88 19.28 5.31
C MET A 111 -8.57 20.78 5.37
N LYS A 112 -8.56 21.46 4.21
CA LYS A 112 -8.31 22.90 4.14
C LYS A 112 -9.33 23.70 4.97
N LYS A 113 -10.63 23.37 4.85
CA LYS A 113 -11.69 24.02 5.64
C LYS A 113 -11.50 23.80 7.16
N ALA A 114 -11.05 22.61 7.54
CA ALA A 114 -10.77 22.24 8.95
C ALA A 114 -9.44 22.80 9.48
N GLY A 115 -8.61 23.41 8.63
CA GLY A 115 -7.29 23.88 9.01
C GLY A 115 -6.26 22.75 9.23
N VAL A 116 -6.45 21.59 8.63
CA VAL A 116 -5.54 20.44 8.69
C VAL A 116 -4.63 20.46 7.47
N TRP A 117 -3.32 20.55 7.69
CA TRP A 117 -2.36 20.88 6.64
C TRP A 117 -1.34 19.77 6.38
N ASN A 118 -1.33 18.71 7.18
CA ASN A 118 -0.37 17.59 7.01
C ASN A 118 -1.04 16.41 6.33
N PHE A 119 -0.53 16.03 5.15
CA PHE A 119 -1.10 15.01 4.29
C PHE A 119 -0.05 14.02 3.78
N VAL A 120 -0.23 12.76 4.06
CA VAL A 120 0.60 11.66 3.54
C VAL A 120 -0.23 10.85 2.55
N PHE A 121 0.24 10.78 1.31
CA PHE A 121 -0.44 10.11 0.20
C PHE A 121 0.21 8.78 -0.15
N SER A 122 -0.63 7.76 -0.21
CA SER A 122 -0.33 6.43 -0.73
C SER A 122 -0.25 6.46 -2.25
N SER A 123 0.94 6.65 -2.80
CA SER A 123 1.21 6.51 -4.23
C SER A 123 1.76 5.11 -4.55
N SER A 124 2.21 4.89 -5.76
CA SER A 124 2.64 3.59 -6.26
C SER A 124 3.79 3.72 -7.25
N ALA A 125 4.68 2.73 -7.30
CA ALA A 125 5.70 2.63 -8.34
C ALA A 125 5.11 2.57 -9.77
N THR A 126 3.83 2.25 -9.92
CA THR A 126 3.15 2.27 -11.23
C THR A 126 3.14 3.64 -11.90
N VAL A 127 3.38 4.73 -11.15
CA VAL A 127 3.49 6.09 -11.71
C VAL A 127 4.71 6.25 -12.63
N TYR A 128 5.74 5.40 -12.47
CA TYR A 128 6.93 5.42 -13.32
C TYR A 128 6.70 4.82 -14.70
N GLY A 129 5.63 4.02 -14.87
CA GLY A 129 5.39 3.29 -16.12
C GLY A 129 6.47 2.25 -16.38
N ASP A 130 7.03 2.25 -17.59
CA ASP A 130 8.20 1.46 -17.97
C ASP A 130 9.47 2.30 -17.73
N PRO A 131 10.25 2.00 -16.67
CA PRO A 131 11.37 2.86 -16.27
C PRO A 131 12.58 2.66 -17.18
N GLU A 132 13.16 3.79 -17.61
CA GLU A 132 14.41 3.79 -18.41
C GLU A 132 15.65 3.51 -17.58
N ILE A 133 15.59 3.71 -16.25
CA ILE A 133 16.72 3.59 -15.32
C ILE A 133 16.29 2.71 -14.13
N ILE A 134 17.13 1.74 -13.81
CA ILE A 134 16.99 0.85 -12.67
C ILE A 134 18.34 0.77 -11.94
N PRO A 135 18.38 0.91 -10.60
CA PRO A 135 17.26 1.16 -9.65
C PRO A 135 16.52 2.48 -9.88
N ILE A 136 15.22 2.49 -9.60
CA ILE A 136 14.36 3.64 -9.82
C ILE A 136 14.51 4.64 -8.68
N THR A 137 14.93 5.87 -9.00
CA THR A 137 14.98 7.00 -8.05
C THR A 137 13.74 7.88 -8.19
N GLU A 138 13.49 8.75 -7.20
CA GLU A 138 12.38 9.71 -7.22
C GLU A 138 12.46 10.73 -8.37
N ASN A 139 13.67 10.94 -8.92
CA ASN A 139 13.92 11.83 -10.05
C ASN A 139 13.61 11.19 -11.42
N CYS A 140 13.35 9.87 -11.45
CA CYS A 140 12.94 9.21 -12.69
C CYS A 140 11.62 9.79 -13.20
N LYS A 141 11.49 9.79 -14.53
CA LYS A 141 10.28 10.28 -15.21
C LYS A 141 9.05 9.54 -14.70
N VAL A 142 7.97 10.27 -14.48
CA VAL A 142 6.65 9.74 -14.13
C VAL A 142 5.65 10.03 -15.24
N GLY A 143 4.57 9.27 -15.28
CA GLY A 143 3.62 9.27 -16.39
C GLY A 143 3.91 8.10 -17.34
N GLY A 144 3.24 8.06 -18.49
CA GLY A 144 3.35 6.88 -19.38
C GLY A 144 2.81 5.60 -18.74
N THR A 145 1.89 5.73 -17.81
CA THR A 145 1.24 4.64 -17.09
C THR A 145 0.45 3.74 -18.04
N THR A 146 0.47 2.44 -17.77
CA THR A 146 -0.11 1.43 -18.68
C THR A 146 -1.54 1.03 -18.32
N ASN A 147 -2.11 1.60 -17.24
CA ASN A 147 -3.44 1.27 -16.76
C ASN A 147 -4.07 2.42 -15.97
N PRO A 148 -5.43 2.46 -15.86
CA PRO A 148 -6.14 3.53 -15.17
C PRO A 148 -5.82 3.67 -13.68
N TYR A 149 -5.49 2.58 -12.98
CA TYR A 149 -5.03 2.67 -11.59
C TYR A 149 -3.74 3.50 -11.49
N GLY A 150 -2.70 3.14 -12.24
CA GLY A 150 -1.44 3.90 -12.26
C GLY A 150 -1.65 5.35 -12.70
N THR A 151 -2.50 5.57 -13.72
CA THR A 151 -2.86 6.91 -14.19
C THR A 151 -3.55 7.71 -13.09
N SER A 152 -4.48 7.12 -12.33
CA SER A 152 -5.15 7.81 -11.22
C SER A 152 -4.16 8.26 -10.13
N LYS A 153 -3.19 7.40 -9.78
CA LYS A 153 -2.13 7.76 -8.82
C LYS A 153 -1.25 8.89 -9.34
N PHE A 154 -0.82 8.82 -10.59
CA PHE A 154 -0.05 9.88 -11.23
C PHE A 154 -0.82 11.22 -11.29
N MET A 155 -2.10 11.20 -11.63
CA MET A 155 -2.94 12.41 -11.65
C MET A 155 -3.06 13.03 -10.25
N VAL A 156 -3.25 12.21 -9.20
CA VAL A 156 -3.28 12.73 -7.83
C VAL A 156 -1.93 13.33 -7.44
N GLU A 157 -0.79 12.72 -7.78
CA GLU A 157 0.52 13.34 -7.55
C GLU A 157 0.65 14.70 -8.22
N GLN A 158 0.15 14.87 -9.46
CA GLN A 158 0.15 16.16 -10.16
C GLN A 158 -0.73 17.18 -9.44
N ILE A 159 -1.93 16.78 -9.01
CA ILE A 159 -2.84 17.63 -8.21
C ILE A 159 -2.16 18.08 -6.90
N LEU A 160 -1.49 17.19 -6.20
CA LEU A 160 -0.77 17.52 -4.96
C LEU A 160 0.36 18.53 -5.21
N ARG A 161 1.09 18.42 -6.33
CA ARG A 161 2.12 19.40 -6.73
C ARG A 161 1.54 20.80 -6.93
N ASP A 162 0.39 20.87 -7.60
CA ASP A 162 -0.25 22.15 -7.88
C ASP A 162 -0.88 22.75 -6.62
N ILE A 163 -1.51 21.95 -5.77
CA ILE A 163 -2.07 22.41 -4.48
C ILE A 163 -0.96 22.90 -3.53
N ALA A 164 0.17 22.16 -3.41
CA ALA A 164 1.28 22.56 -2.55
C ALA A 164 1.88 23.93 -2.97
N LYS A 165 1.88 24.25 -4.28
CA LYS A 165 2.30 25.57 -4.79
C LYS A 165 1.28 26.66 -4.47
N ALA A 166 -0.01 26.36 -4.62
CA ALA A 166 -1.10 27.31 -4.44
C ALA A 166 -1.40 27.59 -2.97
N GLU A 167 -1.11 26.65 -2.09
CA GLU A 167 -1.40 26.72 -0.65
C GLU A 167 -0.15 26.33 0.18
N PRO A 168 0.72 27.31 0.46
CA PRO A 168 2.02 27.09 1.11
C PRO A 168 1.95 26.55 2.55
N LYS A 169 0.75 26.42 3.13
CA LYS A 169 0.57 25.83 4.45
C LYS A 169 0.63 24.30 4.43
N PHE A 170 0.33 23.66 3.29
CA PHE A 170 0.34 22.23 3.21
C PHE A 170 1.76 21.66 3.31
N SER A 171 1.90 20.68 4.18
CA SER A 171 2.97 19.69 4.16
C SER A 171 2.42 18.42 3.53
N MET A 172 2.88 18.10 2.33
CA MET A 172 2.41 16.96 1.56
C MET A 172 3.53 15.97 1.34
N THR A 173 3.34 14.73 1.73
CA THR A 173 4.31 13.65 1.48
C THR A 173 3.69 12.62 0.58
N ILE A 174 4.36 12.32 -0.53
CA ILE A 174 4.00 11.26 -1.48
C ILE A 174 4.93 10.07 -1.23
N LEU A 175 4.35 8.92 -0.92
CA LEU A 175 5.08 7.69 -0.72
C LEU A 175 4.77 6.73 -1.88
N ARG A 176 5.76 6.45 -2.72
CA ARG A 176 5.66 5.54 -3.87
C ARG A 176 6.06 4.14 -3.43
N TYR A 177 5.05 3.29 -3.27
CA TYR A 177 5.29 1.90 -2.85
C TYR A 177 5.70 1.03 -4.01
N PHE A 178 6.59 0.09 -3.73
CA PHE A 178 6.81 -1.06 -4.58
C PHE A 178 5.81 -2.17 -4.19
N ASN A 179 6.18 -3.42 -4.08
CA ASN A 179 5.21 -4.50 -3.89
C ASN A 179 5.09 -4.89 -2.40
N PRO A 180 4.08 -4.39 -1.64
CA PRO A 180 3.93 -4.78 -0.25
C PRO A 180 3.51 -6.25 -0.11
N VAL A 181 4.18 -6.96 0.79
CA VAL A 181 3.95 -8.38 1.08
C VAL A 181 4.12 -8.65 2.58
N GLY A 182 3.84 -9.85 3.02
CA GLY A 182 3.94 -10.20 4.43
C GLY A 182 2.64 -9.96 5.19
N ALA A 183 2.73 -10.08 6.48
CA ALA A 183 1.65 -9.86 7.44
C ALA A 183 2.25 -9.45 8.79
N HIS A 184 1.43 -9.09 9.75
CA HIS A 184 1.90 -8.86 11.11
C HIS A 184 2.37 -10.19 11.73
N GLU A 185 3.48 -10.17 12.47
CA GLU A 185 4.10 -11.38 13.07
C GLU A 185 3.15 -12.17 13.96
N SER A 186 2.15 -11.51 14.57
CA SER A 186 1.12 -12.18 15.37
C SER A 186 0.22 -13.12 14.56
N GLY A 187 0.19 -13.02 13.23
CA GLY A 187 -0.74 -13.74 12.37
C GLY A 187 -2.21 -13.30 12.52
N LEU A 188 -2.47 -12.16 13.17
CA LEU A 188 -3.83 -11.65 13.39
C LEU A 188 -4.33 -10.75 12.26
N ILE A 189 -3.44 -9.99 11.60
CA ILE A 189 -3.77 -9.14 10.45
C ILE A 189 -2.86 -9.44 9.26
N GLY A 190 -3.42 -9.37 8.06
CA GLY A 190 -2.73 -9.64 6.81
C GLY A 190 -3.57 -9.26 5.60
N GLU A 191 -3.13 -9.62 4.39
CA GLU A 191 -3.87 -9.34 3.17
C GLU A 191 -4.99 -10.37 2.96
N ASP A 192 -6.24 -9.92 2.91
CA ASP A 192 -7.43 -10.73 2.64
C ASP A 192 -8.18 -10.17 1.42
N PRO A 193 -7.76 -10.48 0.19
CA PRO A 193 -8.40 -9.96 -1.01
C PRO A 193 -9.78 -10.58 -1.23
N ASN A 194 -10.72 -9.77 -1.70
CA ASN A 194 -12.01 -10.27 -2.15
C ASN A 194 -11.84 -11.04 -3.47
N GLY A 195 -12.28 -12.31 -3.50
CA GLY A 195 -12.19 -13.18 -4.68
C GLY A 195 -10.80 -13.76 -4.90
N ILE A 196 -10.43 -13.97 -6.19
CA ILE A 196 -9.12 -14.50 -6.59
C ILE A 196 -8.06 -13.39 -6.42
N PRO A 197 -6.96 -13.65 -5.71
CA PRO A 197 -5.91 -12.66 -5.52
C PRO A 197 -5.28 -12.18 -6.82
N ASN A 198 -5.08 -10.87 -6.94
CA ASN A 198 -4.30 -10.28 -8.04
C ASN A 198 -2.81 -10.19 -7.71
N ASN A 199 -2.45 -10.15 -6.42
CA ASN A 199 -1.08 -10.06 -5.95
C ASN A 199 -0.46 -11.46 -5.77
N LEU A 200 0.86 -11.55 -5.96
CA LEU A 200 1.59 -12.83 -5.98
C LEU A 200 1.50 -13.58 -4.65
N LEU A 201 1.82 -12.94 -3.53
CA LEU A 201 1.93 -13.63 -2.23
C LEU A 201 0.58 -14.16 -1.71
N PRO A 202 -0.53 -13.41 -1.75
CA PRO A 202 -1.84 -13.96 -1.43
C PRO A 202 -2.24 -15.14 -2.33
N TYR A 203 -1.84 -15.11 -3.61
CA TYR A 203 -2.08 -16.23 -4.52
C TYR A 203 -1.28 -17.47 -4.11
N ILE A 204 0.04 -17.32 -3.88
CA ILE A 204 0.91 -18.40 -3.40
C ILE A 204 0.36 -19.00 -2.10
N SER A 205 -0.04 -18.18 -1.13
CA SER A 205 -0.56 -18.65 0.16
C SER A 205 -1.91 -19.39 0.03
N GLN A 206 -2.76 -18.97 -0.93
CA GLN A 206 -4.01 -19.70 -1.23
C GLN A 206 -3.75 -21.04 -1.97
N VAL A 207 -2.69 -21.14 -2.75
CA VAL A 207 -2.25 -22.44 -3.31
C VAL A 207 -1.70 -23.30 -2.18
N ALA A 208 -0.85 -22.76 -1.32
CA ALA A 208 -0.26 -23.49 -0.19
C ALA A 208 -1.30 -24.11 0.76
N ILE A 209 -2.44 -23.42 0.97
CA ILE A 209 -3.53 -23.94 1.83
C ILE A 209 -4.53 -24.82 1.07
N GLY A 210 -4.30 -25.07 -0.25
CA GLY A 210 -5.17 -25.91 -1.07
C GLY A 210 -6.45 -25.24 -1.59
N LYS A 211 -6.58 -23.92 -1.44
CA LYS A 211 -7.74 -23.14 -1.91
C LYS A 211 -7.72 -22.93 -3.42
N LEU A 212 -6.53 -22.84 -3.99
CA LEU A 212 -6.26 -22.76 -5.42
C LEU A 212 -5.38 -23.94 -5.84
N PRO A 213 -5.58 -24.52 -7.05
CA PRO A 213 -4.89 -25.74 -7.45
C PRO A 213 -3.41 -25.54 -7.78
N GLN A 214 -3.04 -24.39 -8.34
CA GLN A 214 -1.68 -24.06 -8.75
C GLN A 214 -1.54 -22.56 -9.04
N LEU A 215 -0.30 -22.06 -9.00
CA LEU A 215 0.06 -20.70 -9.39
C LEU A 215 0.22 -20.61 -10.91
N SER A 216 -0.31 -19.57 -11.55
CA SER A 216 0.04 -19.18 -12.92
C SER A 216 1.15 -18.14 -12.89
N VAL A 217 2.32 -18.46 -13.43
CA VAL A 217 3.48 -17.57 -13.57
C VAL A 217 3.41 -16.94 -14.96
N PHE A 218 3.18 -15.63 -15.01
CA PHE A 218 2.93 -14.91 -16.26
C PHE A 218 4.24 -14.41 -16.89
N GLY A 219 4.58 -14.98 -18.07
CA GLY A 219 5.82 -14.74 -18.79
C GLY A 219 6.98 -15.56 -18.25
N SER A 220 7.75 -16.15 -19.19
CA SER A 220 8.95 -16.93 -18.92
C SER A 220 10.09 -16.58 -19.88
N ASP A 221 9.93 -15.47 -20.58
CA ASP A 221 10.81 -15.03 -21.68
C ASP A 221 11.22 -13.54 -21.51
N TYR A 222 11.11 -13.00 -20.28
CA TYR A 222 11.67 -11.68 -19.95
C TYR A 222 13.21 -11.74 -19.93
N ASP A 223 13.85 -10.59 -20.20
CA ASP A 223 15.30 -10.43 -20.05
C ASP A 223 15.63 -10.27 -18.56
N THR A 224 15.57 -11.39 -17.84
CA THR A 224 15.83 -11.55 -16.41
C THR A 224 16.55 -12.88 -16.17
N HIS A 225 17.12 -13.11 -14.99
CA HIS A 225 17.96 -14.28 -14.72
C HIS A 225 17.26 -15.64 -14.87
N ASP A 226 15.91 -15.68 -14.71
CA ASP A 226 15.11 -16.90 -14.85
C ASP A 226 13.95 -16.75 -15.83
N GLY A 227 13.90 -15.64 -16.56
CA GLY A 227 12.86 -15.33 -17.54
C GLY A 227 11.55 -14.81 -16.97
N THR A 228 11.39 -14.75 -15.63
CA THR A 228 10.17 -14.23 -15.00
C THR A 228 10.33 -12.79 -14.53
N GLY A 229 9.23 -12.06 -14.35
CA GLY A 229 9.26 -10.64 -13.98
C GLY A 229 9.90 -10.40 -12.61
N VAL A 230 10.74 -9.38 -12.51
CA VAL A 230 11.46 -8.98 -11.29
C VAL A 230 10.81 -7.76 -10.64
N ARG A 231 10.55 -7.83 -9.33
CA ARG A 231 9.93 -6.76 -8.55
C ARG A 231 10.65 -6.56 -7.23
N ASP A 232 10.52 -5.36 -6.68
CA ASP A 232 10.92 -5.02 -5.32
C ASP A 232 9.77 -5.36 -4.36
N TYR A 233 9.98 -6.32 -3.49
CA TYR A 233 9.00 -6.71 -2.48
C TYR A 233 9.40 -6.16 -1.12
N ILE A 234 8.49 -5.44 -0.50
CA ILE A 234 8.68 -4.81 0.81
C ILE A 234 7.73 -5.41 1.84
N HIS A 235 8.25 -5.68 3.05
CA HIS A 235 7.39 -6.13 4.14
C HIS A 235 6.40 -5.04 4.54
N VAL A 236 5.11 -5.39 4.68
CA VAL A 236 4.04 -4.44 4.99
C VAL A 236 4.26 -3.66 6.29
N VAL A 237 4.91 -4.26 7.28
CA VAL A 237 5.26 -3.58 8.55
C VAL A 237 6.36 -2.55 8.32
N ASP A 238 7.38 -2.83 7.50
CA ASP A 238 8.40 -1.85 7.13
C ASP A 238 7.79 -0.68 6.37
N LEU A 239 6.85 -0.98 5.46
CA LEU A 239 6.08 0.03 4.76
C LEU A 239 5.27 0.90 5.74
N ALA A 240 4.59 0.30 6.72
CA ALA A 240 3.84 1.01 7.76
C ALA A 240 4.75 1.93 8.59
N ILE A 241 5.93 1.45 8.99
CA ILE A 241 6.94 2.26 9.68
C ILE A 241 7.41 3.43 8.79
N GLY A 242 7.54 3.22 7.48
CA GLY A 242 7.87 4.28 6.52
C GLY A 242 6.86 5.44 6.54
N HIS A 243 5.56 5.14 6.68
CA HIS A 243 4.52 6.17 6.84
C HIS A 243 4.68 6.97 8.13
N LEU A 244 4.94 6.27 9.25
CA LEU A 244 5.16 6.91 10.54
C LEU A 244 6.39 7.84 10.47
N LYS A 245 7.50 7.37 9.89
CA LYS A 245 8.72 8.16 9.74
C LYS A 245 8.51 9.40 8.86
N ALA A 246 7.80 9.25 7.73
CA ALA A 246 7.46 10.35 6.85
C ALA A 246 6.55 11.39 7.55
N LEU A 247 5.54 10.92 8.28
CA LEU A 247 4.65 11.78 9.05
C LEU A 247 5.41 12.58 10.12
N ASP A 248 6.25 11.92 10.92
CA ASP A 248 7.00 12.57 12.00
C ASP A 248 8.06 13.55 11.45
N ARG A 249 8.65 13.27 10.26
CA ARG A 249 9.67 14.12 9.65
C ARG A 249 9.10 15.42 9.09
N HIS A 250 7.89 15.37 8.50
CA HIS A 250 7.33 16.48 7.72
C HIS A 250 6.10 17.11 8.32
N GLN A 251 5.73 16.81 9.58
CA GLN A 251 4.52 17.35 10.19
C GLN A 251 4.45 18.89 10.24
N ASP A 252 5.60 19.56 10.27
CA ASP A 252 5.72 21.03 10.34
C ASP A 252 6.60 21.59 9.19
N ASP A 253 6.82 20.79 8.13
CA ASP A 253 7.70 21.13 7.02
C ASP A 253 6.85 21.31 5.75
N ALA A 254 6.33 22.53 5.57
CA ALA A 254 5.47 22.85 4.45
C ALA A 254 6.17 22.62 3.11
N GLY A 255 5.40 22.13 2.14
CA GLY A 255 5.90 21.79 0.80
C GLY A 255 5.52 20.40 0.36
N LEU A 256 6.20 19.92 -0.67
CA LEU A 256 5.98 18.60 -1.25
C LEU A 256 7.23 17.73 -1.15
N HIS A 257 7.08 16.59 -0.50
CA HIS A 257 8.14 15.61 -0.28
C HIS A 257 7.77 14.29 -0.95
N ILE A 258 8.72 13.63 -1.61
CA ILE A 258 8.46 12.38 -2.36
C ILE A 258 9.51 11.36 -2.02
N TYR A 259 9.08 10.13 -1.69
CA TYR A 259 9.99 9.04 -1.34
C TYR A 259 9.54 7.72 -1.97
N ASN A 260 10.51 6.96 -2.46
CA ASN A 260 10.34 5.56 -2.78
C ASN A 260 10.43 4.72 -1.51
N LEU A 261 9.44 3.86 -1.29
CA LEU A 261 9.45 2.88 -0.22
C LEU A 261 9.55 1.47 -0.80
N GLY A 262 10.76 0.95 -0.82
CA GLY A 262 11.12 -0.39 -1.28
C GLY A 262 12.37 -0.88 -0.55
N THR A 263 12.87 -2.03 -0.93
CA THR A 263 14.06 -2.63 -0.33
C THR A 263 15.34 -2.34 -1.12
N GLY A 264 15.21 -1.93 -2.38
CA GLY A 264 16.31 -1.80 -3.33
C GLY A 264 16.80 -3.14 -3.90
N VAL A 265 16.06 -4.23 -3.64
CA VAL A 265 16.39 -5.57 -4.13
C VAL A 265 15.26 -6.09 -5.00
N GLY A 266 15.63 -6.54 -6.21
CA GLY A 266 14.69 -7.17 -7.12
C GLY A 266 14.65 -8.70 -6.94
N TYR A 267 13.46 -9.27 -6.81
CA TYR A 267 13.23 -10.71 -6.80
C TYR A 267 12.32 -11.11 -7.95
N SER A 268 12.63 -12.20 -8.62
CA SER A 268 11.77 -12.76 -9.65
C SER A 268 10.55 -13.46 -9.06
N VAL A 269 9.56 -13.77 -9.90
CA VAL A 269 8.41 -14.56 -9.45
C VAL A 269 8.85 -15.94 -8.95
N LEU A 270 9.82 -16.59 -9.62
CA LEU A 270 10.32 -17.92 -9.21
C LEU A 270 11.20 -17.82 -7.96
N ASP A 271 11.92 -16.71 -7.73
CA ASP A 271 12.62 -16.47 -6.46
C ASP A 271 11.61 -16.42 -5.29
N MET A 272 10.48 -15.76 -5.48
CA MET A 272 9.42 -15.66 -4.47
C MET A 272 8.78 -17.02 -4.16
N VAL A 273 8.54 -17.84 -5.18
CA VAL A 273 8.04 -19.21 -5.01
C VAL A 273 9.03 -20.04 -4.20
N LYS A 274 10.30 -20.09 -4.62
CA LYS A 274 11.37 -20.83 -3.92
C LYS A 274 11.54 -20.35 -2.46
N ALA A 275 11.52 -19.04 -2.25
CA ALA A 275 11.64 -18.48 -0.91
C ALA A 275 10.47 -18.89 -0.02
N PHE A 276 9.24 -18.92 -0.56
CA PHE A 276 8.07 -19.37 0.19
C PHE A 276 8.16 -20.86 0.55
N GLU A 277 8.55 -21.70 -0.42
CA GLU A 277 8.77 -23.14 -0.20
C GLU A 277 9.81 -23.41 0.88
N GLN A 278 10.97 -22.77 0.79
CA GLN A 278 12.08 -22.92 1.73
C GLN A 278 11.73 -22.42 3.15
N ALA A 279 11.03 -21.29 3.24
CA ALA A 279 10.72 -20.70 4.55
C ALA A 279 9.65 -21.50 5.32
N ASN A 280 8.80 -22.25 4.62
CA ASN A 280 7.60 -22.86 5.20
C ASN A 280 7.55 -24.40 5.03
N ASP A 281 8.53 -24.99 4.34
CA ASP A 281 8.59 -26.44 4.01
C ASP A 281 7.31 -26.92 3.28
N ILE A 282 6.88 -26.13 2.26
CA ILE A 282 5.66 -26.38 1.49
C ILE A 282 5.99 -26.25 0.00
N GLN A 283 5.59 -27.22 -0.82
CA GLN A 283 5.72 -27.15 -2.27
C GLN A 283 4.56 -26.39 -2.90
N ILE A 284 4.89 -25.50 -3.84
CA ILE A 284 3.91 -24.66 -4.55
C ILE A 284 3.84 -25.11 -6.03
N PRO A 285 2.82 -25.86 -6.42
CA PRO A 285 2.63 -26.22 -7.82
C PRO A 285 2.38 -24.95 -8.64
N TYR A 286 3.10 -24.82 -9.75
CA TYR A 286 2.92 -23.71 -10.66
C TYR A 286 3.01 -24.15 -12.14
N LYS A 287 2.49 -23.30 -13.02
CA LYS A 287 2.66 -23.40 -14.47
C LYS A 287 3.09 -22.06 -15.05
N LEU A 288 3.96 -22.12 -16.05
CA LEU A 288 4.32 -20.96 -16.88
C LEU A 288 3.20 -20.71 -17.89
N VAL A 289 2.80 -19.45 -18.04
CA VAL A 289 1.77 -19.01 -19.01
C VAL A 289 2.25 -17.73 -19.72
N ASP A 290 1.55 -17.32 -20.77
CA ASP A 290 1.90 -16.13 -21.54
C ASP A 290 1.93 -14.87 -20.68
N ARG A 291 2.70 -13.85 -21.12
CA ARG A 291 2.79 -12.55 -20.45
C ARG A 291 1.41 -11.89 -20.31
N ARG A 292 1.19 -11.20 -19.20
CA ARG A 292 0.05 -10.31 -19.09
C ARG A 292 0.34 -9.00 -19.84
N PRO A 293 -0.65 -8.42 -20.53
CA PRO A 293 -0.50 -7.10 -21.13
C PRO A 293 -0.12 -6.04 -20.09
N GLY A 294 0.90 -5.23 -20.39
CA GLY A 294 1.35 -4.15 -19.53
C GLY A 294 2.35 -4.55 -18.43
N ASP A 295 2.70 -5.85 -18.29
CA ASP A 295 3.78 -6.26 -17.39
C ASP A 295 5.15 -5.89 -17.99
N ILE A 296 6.04 -5.35 -17.15
CA ILE A 296 7.43 -5.01 -17.47
C ILE A 296 8.41 -6.03 -16.89
N ALA A 297 9.59 -6.16 -17.49
CA ALA A 297 10.59 -7.15 -17.08
C ALA A 297 11.07 -6.91 -15.65
N THR A 298 11.50 -5.70 -15.32
CA THR A 298 12.16 -5.38 -14.05
C THR A 298 11.70 -4.05 -13.48
N CYS A 299 11.40 -4.03 -12.17
CA CYS A 299 11.00 -2.83 -11.45
C CYS A 299 11.42 -2.94 -9.98
N TYR A 300 12.50 -2.24 -9.58
CA TYR A 300 12.91 -2.13 -8.19
C TYR A 300 13.47 -0.74 -7.87
N SER A 301 13.41 -0.35 -6.59
CA SER A 301 13.67 0.99 -6.11
C SER A 301 15.16 1.25 -5.82
N ASP A 302 15.50 2.54 -5.78
CA ASP A 302 16.56 3.08 -4.94
C ASP A 302 15.92 3.76 -3.71
N PRO A 303 16.01 3.17 -2.50
CA PRO A 303 15.43 3.75 -1.29
C PRO A 303 16.39 4.70 -0.56
N SER A 304 17.49 5.10 -1.15
CA SER A 304 18.56 5.87 -0.48
C SER A 304 18.10 7.24 0.01
N LEU A 305 17.15 7.89 -0.69
CA LEU A 305 16.58 9.16 -0.27
C LEU A 305 15.77 9.02 1.02
N ALA A 306 14.91 8.00 1.11
CA ALA A 306 14.17 7.69 2.32
C ALA A 306 15.10 7.34 3.49
N ALA A 307 16.17 6.60 3.24
CA ALA A 307 17.17 6.29 4.26
C ALA A 307 17.87 7.55 4.78
N LYS A 308 18.25 8.46 3.89
CA LYS A 308 18.95 9.71 4.23
C LYS A 308 18.05 10.69 4.99
N GLU A 309 16.85 10.93 4.50
CA GLU A 309 16.00 12.03 4.98
C GLU A 309 15.00 11.60 6.06
N LEU A 310 14.49 10.37 6.00
CA LEU A 310 13.55 9.84 6.98
C LEU A 310 14.24 8.98 8.06
N GLY A 311 15.52 8.62 7.87
CA GLY A 311 16.18 7.63 8.71
C GLY A 311 15.49 6.27 8.67
N TRP A 312 14.89 5.93 7.52
CA TRP A 312 14.12 4.71 7.33
C TRP A 312 14.81 3.74 6.37
N LYS A 313 14.76 2.47 6.71
CA LYS A 313 15.16 1.35 5.86
C LYS A 313 14.21 0.18 6.06
N ALA A 314 13.99 -0.60 5.02
CA ALA A 314 13.35 -1.89 5.15
C ALA A 314 14.29 -2.87 5.86
N GLU A 315 13.82 -3.47 6.96
CA GLU A 315 14.64 -4.35 7.82
C GLU A 315 14.26 -5.81 7.71
N ARG A 316 13.00 -6.11 7.33
CA ARG A 316 12.47 -7.46 7.21
C ARG A 316 12.80 -8.06 5.86
N GLY A 317 13.68 -9.06 5.86
CA GLY A 317 14.11 -9.75 4.64
C GLY A 317 13.08 -10.74 4.10
N LEU A 318 13.41 -11.31 2.93
CA LEU A 318 12.53 -12.20 2.17
C LEU A 318 12.00 -13.39 2.99
N ALA A 319 12.85 -14.03 3.79
CA ALA A 319 12.44 -15.17 4.63
C ALA A 319 11.36 -14.78 5.65
N GLN A 320 11.45 -13.57 6.24
CA GLN A 320 10.46 -13.07 7.18
C GLN A 320 9.13 -12.76 6.46
N MET A 321 9.21 -12.15 5.27
CA MET A 321 8.03 -11.90 4.43
C MET A 321 7.23 -13.19 4.18
N MET A 322 7.93 -14.29 3.84
CA MET A 322 7.30 -15.59 3.57
C MET A 322 6.70 -16.21 4.82
N LYS A 323 7.43 -16.18 5.93
CA LYS A 323 6.96 -16.74 7.22
C LYS A 323 5.71 -16.01 7.73
N ASP A 324 5.70 -14.69 7.70
CA ASP A 324 4.59 -13.91 8.22
C ASP A 324 3.35 -14.03 7.30
N THR A 325 3.54 -14.06 5.98
CA THR A 325 2.46 -14.35 5.02
C THR A 325 1.80 -15.71 5.34
N TRP A 326 2.61 -16.74 5.53
CA TRP A 326 2.08 -18.08 5.82
C TRP A 326 1.46 -18.16 7.22
N ASN A 327 2.07 -17.53 8.22
CA ASN A 327 1.51 -17.47 9.57
C ASN A 327 0.10 -16.86 9.57
N TRP A 328 -0.10 -15.77 8.81
CA TRP A 328 -1.42 -15.19 8.59
C TRP A 328 -2.37 -16.19 7.91
N GLN A 329 -2.00 -16.72 6.76
CA GLN A 329 -2.88 -17.55 5.94
C GLN A 329 -3.30 -18.85 6.65
N LYS A 330 -2.37 -19.55 7.30
CA LYS A 330 -2.67 -20.81 7.99
C LYS A 330 -3.60 -20.63 9.18
N ASN A 331 -3.46 -19.51 9.92
CA ASN A 331 -4.29 -19.19 11.06
C ASN A 331 -5.66 -18.58 10.64
N ASN A 332 -5.76 -18.10 9.42
CA ASN A 332 -6.96 -17.48 8.88
C ASN A 332 -7.29 -18.04 7.48
N PRO A 333 -7.65 -19.30 7.36
CA PRO A 333 -7.88 -19.94 6.06
C PRO A 333 -9.01 -19.29 5.25
N LYS A 334 -9.95 -18.65 5.93
CA LYS A 334 -11.04 -17.88 5.32
C LYS A 334 -10.83 -16.35 5.36
N GLY A 335 -9.63 -15.88 5.71
CA GLY A 335 -9.33 -14.48 5.93
C GLY A 335 -10.01 -13.91 7.17
N TYR A 336 -10.67 -12.76 7.03
CA TYR A 336 -11.46 -12.14 8.09
C TYR A 336 -12.89 -12.70 8.20
N ARG A 337 -13.26 -13.66 7.36
CA ARG A 337 -14.58 -14.30 7.37
C ARG A 337 -14.59 -15.45 8.37
N ASP A 338 -15.70 -15.59 9.10
CA ASP A 338 -15.92 -16.68 10.08
C ASP A 338 -16.15 -18.03 9.40
#